data_e62c939aa6af74c401087c1b6f8228d5
#
_entry.id   e62c939aa6af74c401087c1b6f8228d5
#
_cell.length_a   1.000
_cell.length_b   1.000
_cell.length_c   1.000
_cell.angle_alpha   90.00
_cell.angle_beta   90.00
_cell.angle_gamma   90.00
#
_symmetry.space_group_name_H-M   'P 1'
#
loop_
_entity.id
_entity.type
_entity.pdbx_description
1 polymer ?
#
loop_
_entity_poly.entity_id
_entity_poly.type
_entity_poly.pdbx_seq_one_letter_code
_entity_poly.pdbx_strand_id
1 'polypeptide(L)'
;VLGANEEFNQSLEKAGRATGLSSSHARDLARGTLISAARLLDQTNEEPDELIRKVASPGGTTEAALNVLCKEGAGLDELVLAAVEAAHQRSKELG
;
A
#
# COMPACT_ATOMS: atom_id res chain seq x y z
N VAL A 1 0.93 -3.60 -13.66
CA VAL A 1 1.36 -3.02 -12.38
C VAL A 1 0.29 -2.16 -11.73
N LEU A 2 -0.55 -1.48 -12.54
CA LEU A 2 -1.70 -0.76 -11.99
C LEU A 2 -2.62 -1.67 -11.20
N GLY A 3 -2.84 -2.90 -11.70
CA GLY A 3 -3.64 -3.89 -10.98
C GLY A 3 -3.09 -4.23 -9.61
N ALA A 4 -1.79 -4.10 -9.41
CA ALA A 4 -1.16 -4.34 -8.11
C ALA A 4 -1.60 -3.31 -7.08
N ASN A 5 -1.70 -2.03 -7.47
CA ASN A 5 -2.20 -0.98 -6.59
C ASN A 5 -3.68 -1.20 -6.27
N GLU A 6 -4.47 -1.64 -7.25
CA GLU A 6 -5.87 -1.97 -7.03
C GLU A 6 -6.02 -3.12 -6.03
N GLU A 7 -5.19 -4.15 -6.16
CA GLU A 7 -5.21 -5.28 -5.23
C GLU A 7 -4.82 -4.87 -3.82
N PHE A 8 -3.82 -4.00 -3.67
CA PHE A 8 -3.45 -3.46 -2.37
C PHE A 8 -4.62 -2.70 -1.75
N ASN A 9 -5.32 -1.90 -2.56
CA ASN A 9 -6.47 -1.14 -2.10
C ASN A 9 -7.62 -2.06 -1.64
N GLN A 10 -7.86 -3.16 -2.36
CA GLN A 10 -8.84 -4.17 -1.94
C GLN A 10 -8.44 -4.81 -0.62
N SER A 11 -7.16 -5.08 -0.41
CA SER A 11 -6.68 -5.65 0.85
C SER A 11 -6.93 -4.69 2.02
N LEU A 12 -6.73 -3.40 1.82
CA LEU A 12 -7.06 -2.38 2.83
C LEU A 12 -8.55 -2.39 3.17
N GLU A 13 -9.39 -2.48 2.15
CA GLU A 13 -10.83 -2.51 2.33
C GLU A 13 -11.27 -3.76 3.12
N LYS A 14 -10.74 -4.93 2.76
CA LYS A 14 -11.02 -6.18 3.48
C LYS A 14 -10.57 -6.10 4.93
N ALA A 15 -9.38 -5.56 5.17
CA ALA A 15 -8.85 -5.39 6.52
C ALA A 15 -9.72 -4.43 7.35
N GLY A 16 -10.22 -3.37 6.73
CA GLY A 16 -11.13 -2.44 7.38
C GLY A 16 -12.41 -3.14 7.85
N ARG A 17 -13.00 -3.96 7.00
CA ARG A 17 -14.19 -4.74 7.38
C ARG A 17 -13.87 -5.73 8.50
N ALA A 18 -12.74 -6.41 8.41
CA ALA A 18 -12.31 -7.39 9.42
C ALA A 18 -12.09 -6.75 10.79
N THR A 19 -11.75 -5.46 10.84
CA THR A 19 -11.52 -4.73 12.09
C THR A 19 -12.74 -3.95 12.58
N GLY A 20 -13.90 -4.11 11.93
CA GLY A 20 -15.15 -3.59 12.44
C GLY A 20 -15.82 -2.48 11.66
N LEU A 21 -15.22 -2.03 10.56
CA LEU A 21 -15.86 -1.00 9.73
C LEU A 21 -16.97 -1.61 8.88
N SER A 22 -18.02 -0.81 8.60
CA SER A 22 -19.04 -1.21 7.64
C SER A 22 -18.41 -1.31 6.24
N SER A 23 -19.08 -2.04 5.34
CA SER A 23 -18.58 -2.19 3.96
C SER A 23 -18.42 -0.86 3.26
N SER A 24 -19.36 0.08 3.43
CA SER A 24 -19.27 1.38 2.79
C SER A 24 -18.15 2.24 3.38
N HIS A 25 -17.97 2.24 4.69
CA HIS A 25 -16.88 2.98 5.33
C HIS A 25 -15.51 2.43 4.94
N ALA A 26 -15.37 1.11 4.92
CA ALA A 26 -14.11 0.47 4.52
C ALA A 26 -13.75 0.83 3.08
N ARG A 27 -14.74 0.80 2.18
CA ARG A 27 -14.56 1.18 0.77
C ARG A 27 -14.13 2.64 0.63
N ASP A 28 -14.84 3.54 1.30
CA ASP A 28 -14.57 4.97 1.19
C ASP A 28 -13.22 5.35 1.77
N LEU A 29 -12.85 4.76 2.90
CA LEU A 29 -11.55 5.01 3.51
C LEU A 29 -10.39 4.48 2.65
N ALA A 30 -10.52 3.28 2.10
CA ALA A 30 -9.49 2.71 1.25
C ALA A 30 -9.29 3.54 -0.02
N ARG A 31 -10.38 3.93 -0.68
CA ARG A 31 -10.31 4.77 -1.89
C ARG A 31 -9.79 6.16 -1.58
N GLY A 32 -10.29 6.78 -0.52
CA GLY A 32 -9.86 8.11 -0.11
C GLY A 32 -8.37 8.18 0.22
N THR A 33 -7.87 7.16 0.89
CA THR A 33 -6.44 7.07 1.23
C THR A 33 -5.58 6.97 -0.03
N LEU A 34 -6.00 6.16 -0.99
CA LEU A 34 -5.27 6.03 -2.26
C LEU A 34 -5.28 7.35 -3.05
N ILE A 35 -6.44 7.99 -3.14
CA ILE A 35 -6.57 9.27 -3.86
C ILE A 35 -5.70 10.33 -3.19
N SER A 36 -5.74 10.42 -1.86
CA SER A 36 -4.94 11.38 -1.11
C SER A 36 -3.45 11.17 -1.31
N ALA A 37 -3.00 9.91 -1.25
CA ALA A 37 -1.60 9.58 -1.48
C ALA A 37 -1.15 9.96 -2.89
N ALA A 38 -1.99 9.66 -3.89
CA ALA A 38 -1.69 9.99 -5.28
C ALA A 38 -1.58 11.50 -5.48
N ARG A 39 -2.49 12.26 -4.88
CA ARG A 39 -2.46 13.72 -4.96
C ARG A 39 -1.21 14.32 -4.32
N LEU A 40 -0.81 13.80 -3.18
CA LEU A 40 0.41 14.28 -2.52
C LEU A 40 1.63 14.05 -3.40
N LEU A 41 1.75 12.87 -3.99
CA LEU A 41 2.85 12.57 -4.89
C LEU A 41 2.83 13.44 -6.15
N ASP A 42 1.64 13.75 -6.67
CA ASP A 42 1.47 14.57 -7.87
C ASP A 42 1.74 16.06 -7.61
N GLN A 43 1.30 16.57 -6.47
CA GLN A 43 1.37 17.99 -6.15
C GLN A 43 2.66 18.43 -5.47
N THR A 44 3.44 17.49 -4.96
CA THR A 44 4.70 17.78 -4.30
C THR A 44 5.82 17.02 -4.99
N ASN A 45 7.05 17.50 -4.83
CA ASN A 45 8.22 16.76 -5.32
C ASN A 45 8.86 15.94 -4.20
N GLU A 46 8.13 15.71 -3.13
CA GLU A 46 8.65 14.95 -1.99
C GLU A 46 8.71 13.46 -2.32
N GLU A 47 9.78 12.83 -1.87
CA GLU A 47 9.94 11.40 -2.00
C GLU A 47 8.97 10.66 -1.06
N PRO A 48 8.52 9.44 -1.43
CA PRO A 48 7.59 8.70 -0.58
C PRO A 48 8.05 8.52 0.86
N ASP A 49 9.35 8.30 1.11
CA ASP A 49 9.86 8.12 2.47
C ASP A 49 9.76 9.41 3.30
N GLU A 50 9.84 10.58 2.67
CA GLU A 50 9.62 11.84 3.36
C GLU A 50 8.16 12.01 3.77
N LEU A 51 7.22 11.61 2.90
CA LEU A 51 5.79 11.63 3.20
C LEU A 51 5.47 10.68 4.34
N ILE A 52 6.08 9.50 4.34
CA ILE A 52 5.91 8.52 5.42
C ILE A 52 6.37 9.12 6.74
N ARG A 53 7.54 9.77 6.78
CA ARG A 53 8.05 10.37 8.02
C ARG A 53 7.13 11.45 8.57
N LYS A 54 6.46 12.21 7.69
CA LYS A 54 5.54 13.27 8.13
C LYS A 54 4.32 12.74 8.86
N VAL A 55 3.84 11.55 8.50
CA VAL A 55 2.63 10.97 9.08
C VAL A 55 2.91 9.90 10.15
N ALA A 56 4.12 9.37 10.19
CA ALA A 56 4.49 8.33 11.15
C ALA A 56 5.03 8.98 12.43
N SER A 57 4.29 8.84 13.53
CA SER A 57 4.74 9.30 14.86
C SER A 57 5.34 8.13 15.63
N PRO A 58 6.43 8.33 16.37
CA PRO A 58 6.97 7.28 17.22
C PRO A 58 5.90 6.74 18.18
N GLY A 59 5.70 5.41 18.18
CA GLY A 59 4.69 4.76 19.01
C GLY A 59 3.27 4.91 18.52
N GLY A 60 3.05 5.54 17.35
CA GLY A 60 1.72 5.76 16.81
C GLY A 60 1.21 4.59 15.96
N THR A 61 -0.03 4.75 15.46
CA THR A 61 -0.69 3.72 14.67
C THR A 61 -0.01 3.45 13.34
N THR A 62 0.48 4.50 12.67
CA THR A 62 1.18 4.36 11.39
C THR A 62 2.47 3.58 11.56
N GLU A 63 3.23 3.88 12.62
CA GLU A 63 4.46 3.13 12.90
C GLU A 63 4.17 1.65 13.16
N ALA A 64 3.10 1.35 13.92
CA ALA A 64 2.71 -0.03 14.17
C ALA A 64 2.39 -0.77 12.88
N ALA A 65 1.67 -0.14 11.97
CA ALA A 65 1.36 -0.72 10.66
C ALA A 65 2.62 -0.93 9.82
N LEU A 66 3.51 0.06 9.81
CA LEU A 66 4.76 -0.02 9.05
C LEU A 66 5.69 -1.10 9.57
N ASN A 67 5.69 -1.35 10.89
CA ASN A 67 6.49 -2.44 11.46
C ASN A 67 6.08 -3.80 10.91
N VAL A 68 4.81 -3.97 10.56
CA VAL A 68 4.33 -5.20 9.92
C VAL A 68 4.66 -5.18 8.43
N LEU A 69 4.35 -4.10 7.72
CA LEU A 69 4.56 -4.01 6.27
C LEU A 69 6.02 -4.04 5.87
N CYS A 70 6.89 -3.51 6.71
CA CYS A 70 8.33 -3.43 6.43
C CYS A 70 9.14 -4.50 7.15
N LYS A 71 8.49 -5.56 7.62
CA LYS A 71 9.15 -6.65 8.33
C LYS A 71 10.17 -7.31 7.43
N GLU A 72 11.43 -7.37 7.91
CA GLU A 72 12.52 -7.97 7.15
C GLU A 72 12.25 -9.44 6.85
N GLY A 73 12.40 -9.82 5.59
CA GLY A 73 12.23 -11.21 5.13
C GLY A 73 10.78 -11.62 4.86
N ALA A 74 9.79 -10.85 5.32
CA ALA A 74 8.38 -11.21 5.17
C ALA A 74 7.47 -9.99 5.00
N GLY A 75 8.04 -8.88 4.54
CA GLY A 75 7.31 -7.64 4.38
C GLY A 75 6.87 -7.35 2.95
N LEU A 76 6.47 -6.12 2.75
CA LEU A 76 5.96 -5.65 1.46
C LEU A 76 7.01 -5.71 0.36
N ASP A 77 8.26 -5.36 0.67
CA ASP A 77 9.33 -5.36 -0.33
C ASP A 77 9.53 -6.73 -0.96
N GLU A 78 9.57 -7.78 -0.14
CA GLU A 78 9.75 -9.15 -0.63
C GLU A 78 8.57 -9.60 -1.47
N LEU A 79 7.36 -9.26 -1.03
CA LEU A 79 6.15 -9.65 -1.73
C LEU A 79 6.04 -8.93 -3.08
N VAL A 80 6.32 -7.64 -3.10
CA VAL A 80 6.26 -6.84 -4.33
C VAL A 80 7.35 -7.28 -5.30
N LEU A 81 8.56 -7.56 -4.80
CA LEU A 81 9.64 -8.06 -5.65
C LEU A 81 9.23 -9.37 -6.32
N ALA A 82 8.66 -10.30 -5.57
CA ALA A 82 8.21 -11.58 -6.13
C ALA A 82 7.13 -11.37 -7.20
N ALA A 83 6.20 -10.44 -6.95
CA ALA A 83 5.14 -10.14 -7.91
C ALA A 83 5.69 -9.54 -9.20
N VAL A 84 6.62 -8.59 -9.09
CA VAL A 84 7.23 -7.94 -10.25
C VAL A 84 8.07 -8.93 -11.05
N GLU A 85 8.83 -9.80 -10.36
CA GLU A 85 9.61 -10.84 -11.03
C GLU A 85 8.71 -11.80 -11.82
N ALA A 86 7.57 -12.19 -11.23
CA ALA A 86 6.60 -13.05 -11.91
C ALA A 86 6.04 -12.36 -13.16
N ALA A 87 5.69 -11.08 -13.05
CA ALA A 87 5.18 -10.31 -14.18
C ALA A 87 6.24 -10.19 -15.29
N HIS A 88 7.48 -9.92 -14.91
CA HIS A 88 8.60 -9.79 -15.84
C HIS A 88 8.85 -11.10 -16.59
N GLN A 89 8.85 -12.21 -15.86
CA GLN A 89 9.03 -13.54 -16.47
C GLN A 89 7.89 -13.85 -17.45
N ARG A 90 6.64 -13.53 -17.08
CA ARG A 90 5.51 -13.76 -17.96
C ARG A 90 5.58 -12.89 -19.21
N SER A 91 6.04 -11.65 -19.07
CA SER A 91 6.25 -10.75 -20.22
C SER A 91 7.23 -11.33 -21.21
N LYS A 92 8.32 -11.94 -20.73
CA LYS A 92 9.30 -12.62 -21.60
C LYS A 92 8.68 -13.80 -22.32
N GLU A 93 7.85 -14.58 -21.64
CA GLU A 93 7.17 -15.74 -22.24
C GLU A 93 6.20 -15.32 -23.33
N LEU A 94 5.55 -14.18 -23.19
CA LEU A 94 4.59 -13.66 -24.16
C LEU A 94 5.24 -12.92 -25.34
N GLY A 95 6.41 -12.38 -25.09
CA GLY A 95 7.13 -11.60 -26.07
C GLY A 95 8.11 -12.40 -26.85
#